data_12addf643a1e7b0b6825fa513230f8e8
#
_entry.id   12addf643a1e7b0b6825fa513230f8e8
#
_cell.length_a   1.000
_cell.length_b   1.000
_cell.length_c   1.000
_cell.angle_alpha   90.00
_cell.angle_beta   90.00
_cell.angle_gamma   90.00
#
_symmetry.space_group_name_H-M   'P 1'
#
loop_
_entity.id
_entity.type
_entity.pdbx_description
1 polymer ?
#
loop_
_entity_poly.entity_id
_entity_poly.type
_entity_poly.pdbx_seq_one_letter_code
_entity_poly.pdbx_strand_id
1 'polypeptide(L)'
;MRKSNFHHGGTESTERSFFFSKKTLRALRASLVSFAFLLAAPASAAEVRFDGSYRLRFNADTNLVLDDQGFASAQKTFAEHRLRLTPKVIEIGENGGIEIQGSFDIVSGIVGGDVSADFRGYGLTGRSERTGFRAQGFDFRSLFAQIRTSTGLMQVGQMPSNWGMGMVANNGNGENTTDFGDARNGDIVDGALFATRPLVGLLGPKSEFAQQLSIALAAELVYRDRFAQLVVKNGGGLQIGDVAWQGVSALIWDPSDRTRAGLYLARRVQSFAASAGNLHIWIYDAYLRHSRTLENGTVFSLEGEAAQIYGGTNHAPNLTARGQTRVSQQGAVLRAGAVRGQFEAELEGGYASGDANPFDDQANNFQMNRDFKVGLVLFDEVLMFQSQNAARRLSDPKLAGAPPQGLDLLPTEGAVTNALYLKPTLRYKPRLFGGGLRLIGSVLLARAPQPVLDAWQALVSSAAKNAFGHDAGRNYGVELDGAIGYQAKLSGPLGFETGLQLGYLIPGDAFTRADGSRMPGAYALKLRATFTF
;
A
#
# COMPACT_ATOMS: atom_id res chain seq x y z
N MET A 1 -66.01 28.89 -26.42
CA MET A 1 -64.98 29.61 -27.17
C MET A 1 -64.13 30.43 -26.23
N ARG A 2 -62.93 29.96 -25.89
CA ARG A 2 -61.80 30.77 -25.44
C ARG A 2 -60.60 29.85 -25.45
N LYS A 3 -59.62 30.10 -26.29
CA LYS A 3 -58.34 29.46 -26.41
C LYS A 3 -57.44 29.97 -25.27
N SER A 4 -56.86 29.10 -24.48
CA SER A 4 -55.79 29.45 -23.57
C SER A 4 -54.45 28.95 -24.14
N ASN A 5 -53.54 29.89 -24.39
CA ASN A 5 -52.18 29.67 -24.80
C ASN A 5 -51.37 29.16 -23.61
N PHE A 6 -50.73 27.99 -23.74
CA PHE A 6 -49.68 27.54 -22.87
C PHE A 6 -48.32 28.01 -23.39
N HIS A 7 -47.64 28.85 -22.63
CA HIS A 7 -46.24 29.17 -22.85
C HIS A 7 -45.37 27.99 -22.39
N HIS A 8 -44.59 27.43 -23.28
CA HIS A 8 -43.48 26.58 -22.97
C HIS A 8 -42.28 27.44 -22.55
N GLY A 9 -41.94 27.42 -21.26
CA GLY A 9 -40.66 27.88 -20.77
C GLY A 9 -39.59 26.83 -21.03
N GLY A 10 -38.70 27.09 -21.99
CA GLY A 10 -37.52 26.29 -22.23
C GLY A 10 -36.50 26.51 -21.13
N THR A 11 -36.18 25.46 -20.38
CA THR A 11 -35.00 25.42 -19.54
C THR A 11 -33.79 25.11 -20.41
N GLU A 12 -32.97 26.11 -20.68
CA GLU A 12 -31.63 25.93 -21.22
C GLU A 12 -30.78 25.11 -20.20
N SER A 13 -30.57 23.85 -20.54
CA SER A 13 -29.54 23.03 -19.88
C SER A 13 -28.17 23.50 -20.38
N THR A 14 -27.44 24.20 -19.53
CA THR A 14 -26.04 24.54 -19.76
C THR A 14 -25.22 23.24 -19.69
N GLU A 15 -25.07 22.54 -20.79
CA GLU A 15 -24.04 21.55 -20.99
C GLU A 15 -22.65 22.23 -20.91
N ARG A 16 -22.05 22.24 -19.76
CA ARG A 16 -20.61 22.50 -19.64
C ARG A 16 -19.87 21.25 -20.13
N SER A 17 -19.62 21.17 -21.41
CA SER A 17 -18.66 20.25 -21.99
C SER A 17 -17.27 20.63 -21.46
N PHE A 18 -16.74 19.83 -20.53
CA PHE A 18 -15.33 19.90 -20.12
C PHE A 18 -14.46 19.39 -21.27
N PHE A 19 -14.14 20.25 -22.23
CA PHE A 19 -13.04 20.04 -23.15
C PHE A 19 -11.74 20.13 -22.33
N PHE A 20 -10.95 19.04 -22.32
CA PHE A 20 -9.54 19.12 -21.96
C PHE A 20 -8.94 20.33 -22.66
N SER A 21 -8.34 21.24 -21.89
CA SER A 21 -7.76 22.45 -22.44
C SER A 21 -6.81 22.04 -23.57
N LYS A 22 -6.84 22.77 -24.71
CA LYS A 22 -5.92 22.54 -25.84
C LYS A 22 -4.46 22.48 -25.41
N LYS A 23 -4.12 23.06 -24.23
CA LYS A 23 -2.81 23.00 -23.60
C LYS A 23 -2.50 21.61 -23.04
N THR A 24 -3.46 20.93 -22.39
CA THR A 24 -3.29 19.56 -21.85
C THR A 24 -3.14 18.53 -22.96
N LEU A 25 -3.94 18.67 -24.05
CA LEU A 25 -3.79 17.81 -25.23
C LEU A 25 -2.46 18.06 -25.96
N ARG A 26 -1.97 19.30 -25.98
CA ARG A 26 -0.65 19.63 -26.53
C ARG A 26 0.49 19.07 -25.68
N ALA A 27 0.37 19.08 -24.35
CA ALA A 27 1.36 18.47 -23.45
C ALA A 27 1.39 16.94 -23.64
N LEU A 28 0.24 16.26 -23.76
CA LEU A 28 0.16 14.84 -24.04
C LEU A 28 0.73 14.47 -25.44
N ARG A 29 0.46 15.31 -26.45
CA ARG A 29 1.04 15.15 -27.80
C ARG A 29 2.53 15.45 -27.82
N ALA A 30 3.01 16.43 -27.05
CA ALA A 30 4.44 16.72 -26.91
C ALA A 30 5.18 15.54 -26.25
N SER A 31 4.58 14.89 -25.24
CA SER A 31 5.15 13.69 -24.61
C SER A 31 5.22 12.50 -25.57
N LEU A 32 4.17 12.29 -26.39
CA LEU A 32 4.16 11.23 -27.42
C LEU A 32 5.13 11.51 -28.58
N VAL A 33 5.27 12.76 -28.99
CA VAL A 33 6.23 13.17 -30.04
C VAL A 33 7.67 13.08 -29.51
N SER A 34 7.93 13.44 -28.25
CA SER A 34 9.23 13.26 -27.61
C SER A 34 9.61 11.78 -27.50
N PHE A 35 8.66 10.90 -27.26
CA PHE A 35 8.87 9.46 -27.27
C PHE A 35 9.22 8.92 -28.68
N ALA A 36 8.59 9.45 -29.73
CA ALA A 36 8.89 9.10 -31.12
C ALA A 36 10.27 9.64 -31.58
N PHE A 37 10.71 10.79 -31.08
CA PHE A 37 12.03 11.36 -31.36
C PHE A 37 13.17 10.58 -30.67
N LEU A 38 12.93 10.03 -29.48
CA LEU A 38 13.90 9.16 -28.80
C LEU A 38 14.13 7.82 -29.54
N LEU A 39 13.14 7.36 -30.31
CA LEU A 39 13.26 6.16 -31.15
C LEU A 39 13.98 6.42 -32.50
N ALA A 40 14.21 7.69 -32.87
CA ALA A 40 14.83 8.10 -34.12
C ALA A 40 16.29 8.56 -33.98
N ALA A 41 16.90 8.42 -32.79
CA ALA A 41 18.33 8.69 -32.61
C ALA A 41 19.17 7.64 -33.33
N PRO A 42 20.33 7.98 -33.97
CA PRO A 42 21.17 7.01 -34.61
C PRO A 42 21.65 5.99 -33.60
N ALA A 43 21.50 4.70 -33.95
CA ALA A 43 21.68 3.55 -33.10
C ALA A 43 23.12 3.41 -32.55
N SER A 44 23.42 4.03 -31.46
CA SER A 44 24.25 3.43 -30.42
C SER A 44 23.37 2.35 -29.77
N ALA A 45 23.86 1.12 -29.58
CA ALA A 45 23.05 -0.05 -29.32
C ALA A 45 22.19 0.05 -28.07
N ALA A 46 21.00 0.66 -28.18
CA ALA A 46 20.02 0.66 -27.10
C ALA A 46 19.58 -0.79 -26.84
N GLU A 47 19.75 -1.23 -25.61
CA GLU A 47 19.31 -2.55 -25.17
C GLU A 47 17.82 -2.50 -24.81
N VAL A 48 17.02 -3.37 -25.41
CA VAL A 48 15.60 -3.53 -25.07
C VAL A 48 15.44 -4.83 -24.28
N ARG A 49 14.90 -4.73 -23.06
CA ARG A 49 14.59 -5.87 -22.20
C ARG A 49 13.08 -5.95 -21.96
N PHE A 50 12.57 -7.17 -21.95
CA PHE A 50 11.20 -7.46 -21.58
C PHE A 50 11.22 -8.44 -20.41
N ASP A 51 11.05 -7.90 -19.20
CA ASP A 51 10.87 -8.72 -18.01
C ASP A 51 9.36 -8.84 -17.72
N GLY A 52 8.95 -9.93 -17.09
CA GLY A 52 7.57 -10.09 -16.73
C GLY A 52 7.33 -11.18 -15.69
N SER A 53 6.08 -11.23 -15.22
CA SER A 53 5.64 -12.29 -14.31
C SER A 53 4.17 -12.61 -14.51
N TYR A 54 3.85 -13.92 -14.53
CA TYR A 54 2.48 -14.40 -14.44
C TYR A 54 2.27 -15.11 -13.11
N ARG A 55 1.31 -14.64 -12.31
CA ARG A 55 1.01 -15.14 -10.98
C ARG A 55 -0.43 -15.61 -10.89
N LEU A 56 -0.60 -16.81 -10.38
CA LEU A 56 -1.86 -17.39 -9.94
C LEU A 56 -1.88 -17.48 -8.43
N ARG A 57 -3.01 -17.15 -7.83
CA ARG A 57 -3.29 -17.32 -6.39
C ARG A 57 -4.63 -18.00 -6.21
N PHE A 58 -4.67 -18.91 -5.27
CA PHE A 58 -5.89 -19.51 -4.76
C PHE A 58 -5.98 -19.21 -3.27
N ASN A 59 -7.09 -18.64 -2.85
CA ASN A 59 -7.35 -18.26 -1.46
C ASN A 59 -8.53 -19.06 -0.94
N ALA A 60 -8.43 -19.55 0.29
CA ALA A 60 -9.51 -20.16 1.03
C ALA A 60 -9.49 -19.63 2.46
N ASP A 61 -10.48 -18.82 2.80
CA ASP A 61 -10.53 -18.06 4.04
C ASP A 61 -11.77 -18.44 4.86
N THR A 62 -11.72 -18.19 6.18
CA THR A 62 -12.90 -18.33 7.03
C THR A 62 -13.99 -17.36 6.58
N ASN A 63 -15.25 -17.83 6.56
CA ASN A 63 -16.39 -16.95 6.45
C ASN A 63 -16.56 -16.18 7.78
N LEU A 64 -15.99 -14.98 7.84
CA LEU A 64 -15.95 -14.16 9.05
C LEU A 64 -17.32 -13.56 9.36
N VAL A 65 -17.81 -13.75 10.56
CA VAL A 65 -18.90 -12.94 11.11
C VAL A 65 -18.30 -11.60 11.55
N LEU A 66 -18.82 -10.50 11.02
CA LEU A 66 -18.20 -9.19 11.08
C LEU A 66 -18.83 -8.25 12.11
N ASP A 67 -20.06 -8.53 12.55
CA ASP A 67 -20.79 -7.67 13.46
C ASP A 67 -21.78 -8.43 14.37
N ASP A 68 -22.47 -7.66 15.19
CA ASP A 68 -23.51 -8.11 16.14
C ASP A 68 -24.77 -8.65 15.45
N GLN A 69 -25.00 -8.30 14.19
CA GLN A 69 -26.15 -8.75 13.41
C GLN A 69 -25.89 -10.09 12.67
N GLY A 70 -24.69 -10.63 12.80
CA GLY A 70 -24.29 -11.86 12.10
C GLY A 70 -23.96 -11.66 10.63
N PHE A 71 -23.73 -10.43 10.19
CA PHE A 71 -23.27 -10.16 8.83
C PHE A 71 -21.90 -10.81 8.61
N ALA A 72 -21.74 -11.50 7.47
CA ALA A 72 -20.54 -12.28 7.18
C ALA A 72 -19.81 -11.75 5.94
N SER A 73 -18.50 -12.00 5.87
CA SER A 73 -17.66 -11.56 4.74
C SER A 73 -18.07 -12.17 3.39
N ALA A 74 -18.73 -13.33 3.40
CA ALA A 74 -19.17 -14.10 2.23
C ALA A 74 -18.05 -14.45 1.21
N GLN A 75 -16.83 -14.08 1.46
CA GLN A 75 -15.68 -14.35 0.61
C GLN A 75 -14.84 -15.47 1.24
N LYS A 76 -15.03 -16.70 0.75
CA LYS A 76 -14.45 -17.92 1.33
C LYS A 76 -13.37 -18.51 0.45
N THR A 77 -13.66 -18.65 -0.84
CA THR A 77 -12.79 -19.38 -1.76
C THR A 77 -12.79 -18.67 -3.11
N PHE A 78 -11.63 -18.21 -3.54
CA PHE A 78 -11.50 -17.50 -4.81
C PHE A 78 -10.11 -17.66 -5.40
N ALA A 79 -10.03 -17.52 -6.71
CA ALA A 79 -8.78 -17.52 -7.47
C ALA A 79 -8.53 -16.17 -8.10
N GLU A 80 -7.28 -15.72 -8.03
CA GLU A 80 -6.81 -14.48 -8.63
C GLU A 80 -5.66 -14.76 -9.59
N HIS A 81 -5.53 -13.93 -10.61
CA HIS A 81 -4.34 -13.95 -11.46
C HIS A 81 -3.81 -12.54 -11.73
N ARG A 82 -2.54 -12.45 -12.15
CA ARG A 82 -1.91 -11.22 -12.60
C ARG A 82 -0.81 -11.53 -13.62
N LEU A 83 -0.91 -10.89 -14.78
CA LEU A 83 0.16 -10.82 -15.76
C LEU A 83 0.75 -9.42 -15.75
N ARG A 84 1.99 -9.28 -15.28
CA ARG A 84 2.74 -8.02 -15.26
C ARG A 84 3.86 -8.07 -16.30
N LEU A 85 3.96 -7.02 -17.11
CA LEU A 85 5.09 -6.78 -18.00
C LEU A 85 5.86 -5.55 -17.55
N THR A 86 7.19 -5.63 -17.63
CA THR A 86 8.13 -4.57 -17.23
C THR A 86 9.15 -4.33 -18.37
N PRO A 87 8.74 -3.71 -19.50
CA PRO A 87 9.65 -3.35 -20.56
C PRO A 87 10.63 -2.28 -20.10
N LYS A 88 11.88 -2.39 -20.57
CA LYS A 88 12.96 -1.42 -20.34
C LYS A 88 13.69 -1.15 -21.65
N VAL A 89 14.03 0.11 -21.87
CA VAL A 89 14.94 0.56 -22.94
C VAL A 89 16.11 1.23 -22.25
N ILE A 90 17.31 0.74 -22.48
CA ILE A 90 18.52 1.17 -21.78
C ILE A 90 19.53 1.62 -22.81
N GLU A 91 20.03 2.85 -22.68
CA GLU A 91 21.14 3.39 -23.42
C GLU A 91 22.21 3.88 -22.44
N ILE A 92 23.42 3.32 -22.54
CA ILE A 92 24.55 3.69 -21.68
C ILE A 92 25.61 4.34 -22.57
N GLY A 93 25.89 5.62 -22.30
CA GLY A 93 26.98 6.39 -22.90
C GLY A 93 28.17 6.58 -21.96
N GLU A 94 29.28 7.11 -22.47
CA GLU A 94 30.52 7.32 -21.69
C GLU A 94 30.33 8.24 -20.46
N ASN A 95 29.43 9.22 -20.54
CA ASN A 95 29.22 10.23 -19.51
C ASN A 95 27.90 10.09 -18.75
N GLY A 96 27.19 8.98 -18.92
CA GLY A 96 25.90 8.76 -18.28
C GLY A 96 25.06 7.75 -19.04
N GLY A 97 23.78 7.69 -18.72
CA GLY A 97 22.85 6.78 -19.36
C GLY A 97 21.40 7.18 -19.19
N ILE A 98 20.57 6.73 -20.10
CA ILE A 98 19.12 6.90 -20.05
C ILE A 98 18.50 5.50 -19.99
N GLU A 99 17.59 5.32 -19.04
CA GLU A 99 16.75 4.14 -18.93
C GLU A 99 15.28 4.58 -18.93
N ILE A 100 14.49 4.04 -19.84
CA ILE A 100 13.04 4.21 -19.84
C ILE A 100 12.43 2.90 -19.40
N GLN A 101 11.69 2.93 -18.31
CA GLN A 101 11.07 1.75 -17.72
C GLN A 101 9.56 1.91 -17.62
N GLY A 102 8.83 0.87 -18.07
CA GLY A 102 7.39 0.75 -17.88
C GLY A 102 7.03 -0.43 -16.97
N SER A 103 5.85 -0.39 -16.35
CA SER A 103 5.24 -1.53 -15.65
C SER A 103 3.73 -1.52 -15.90
N PHE A 104 3.21 -2.66 -16.38
CA PHE A 104 1.83 -2.80 -16.82
C PHE A 104 1.25 -4.12 -16.31
N ASP A 105 0.13 -4.06 -15.59
CA ASP A 105 -0.67 -5.25 -15.32
C ASP A 105 -1.68 -5.41 -16.48
N ILE A 106 -1.44 -6.39 -17.35
CA ILE A 106 -2.28 -6.62 -18.54
C ILE A 106 -3.54 -7.36 -18.15
N VAL A 107 -3.42 -8.27 -17.19
CA VAL A 107 -4.54 -9.00 -16.59
C VAL A 107 -4.32 -9.02 -15.10
N SER A 108 -5.35 -8.66 -14.32
CA SER A 108 -5.31 -8.78 -12.86
C SER A 108 -6.72 -8.93 -12.30
N GLY A 109 -6.84 -9.58 -11.14
CA GLY A 109 -8.08 -9.69 -10.38
C GLY A 109 -8.59 -11.12 -10.23
N ILE A 110 -9.79 -11.23 -9.68
CA ILE A 110 -10.45 -12.51 -9.38
C ILE A 110 -10.99 -13.13 -10.68
N VAL A 111 -10.62 -14.37 -10.95
CA VAL A 111 -11.03 -15.14 -12.13
C VAL A 111 -12.13 -16.16 -11.83
N GLY A 112 -12.36 -16.47 -10.55
CA GLY A 112 -13.42 -17.40 -10.16
C GLY A 112 -13.54 -17.54 -8.65
N GLY A 113 -14.67 -18.08 -8.20
CA GLY A 113 -14.98 -18.30 -6.79
C GLY A 113 -15.86 -17.21 -6.17
N ASP A 114 -15.83 -17.13 -4.85
CA ASP A 114 -16.68 -16.24 -4.08
C ASP A 114 -16.22 -14.78 -4.23
N VAL A 115 -17.19 -13.90 -4.44
CA VAL A 115 -16.98 -12.46 -4.48
C VAL A 115 -18.02 -11.80 -3.60
N SER A 116 -17.62 -11.11 -2.56
CA SER A 116 -18.56 -10.38 -1.73
C SER A 116 -19.19 -9.23 -2.51
N ALA A 117 -20.47 -9.37 -2.82
CA ALA A 117 -21.25 -8.34 -3.51
C ALA A 117 -21.49 -7.12 -2.63
N ASP A 118 -21.51 -7.31 -1.32
CA ASP A 118 -21.92 -6.30 -0.34
C ASP A 118 -20.86 -5.25 -0.06
N PHE A 119 -19.61 -5.54 -0.39
CA PHE A 119 -18.52 -4.55 -0.34
C PHE A 119 -18.30 -3.80 -1.66
N ARG A 120 -19.16 -4.02 -2.66
CA ARG A 120 -19.14 -3.24 -3.90
C ARG A 120 -19.79 -1.88 -3.61
N GLY A 121 -19.13 -0.81 -3.93
CA GLY A 121 -19.76 0.51 -3.97
C GLY A 121 -19.40 1.47 -2.84
N TYR A 122 -18.66 1.03 -1.86
CA TYR A 122 -18.11 1.93 -0.85
C TYR A 122 -16.89 2.64 -1.37
N GLY A 123 -16.94 3.74 -2.04
CA GLY A 123 -15.81 4.61 -2.41
C GLY A 123 -14.44 3.93 -2.64
N LEU A 124 -14.37 2.70 -2.22
CA LEU A 124 -13.28 1.74 -2.23
C LEU A 124 -13.17 0.93 -3.51
N THR A 125 -14.20 1.00 -4.34
CA THR A 125 -14.33 0.25 -5.60
C THR A 125 -13.28 0.61 -6.65
N GLY A 126 -12.23 1.10 -6.37
CA GLY A 126 -11.07 1.31 -7.22
C GLY A 126 -9.77 1.07 -6.48
N ARG A 127 -9.85 0.91 -5.15
CA ARG A 127 -8.68 0.82 -4.29
C ARG A 127 -8.35 -0.60 -3.84
N SER A 128 -9.30 -1.54 -3.89
CA SER A 128 -9.07 -2.93 -3.52
C SER A 128 -9.24 -3.86 -4.71
N GLU A 129 -8.24 -4.66 -5.02
CA GLU A 129 -8.33 -5.76 -6.00
C GLU A 129 -9.36 -6.82 -5.58
N ARG A 130 -9.81 -6.81 -4.33
CA ARG A 130 -10.77 -7.78 -3.76
C ARG A 130 -12.25 -7.40 -3.95
N THR A 131 -12.55 -6.19 -4.39
CA THR A 131 -13.93 -5.67 -4.46
C THR A 131 -14.61 -5.85 -5.80
N GLY A 132 -14.25 -6.79 -6.63
CA GLY A 132 -15.00 -7.03 -7.86
C GLY A 132 -14.52 -8.22 -8.66
N PHE A 133 -15.48 -9.03 -9.12
CA PHE A 133 -15.25 -9.96 -10.20
C PHE A 133 -14.98 -9.17 -11.48
N ARG A 134 -13.71 -9.00 -11.78
CA ARG A 134 -13.27 -8.60 -13.12
C ARG A 134 -11.88 -9.16 -13.35
N ALA A 135 -11.75 -10.01 -14.35
CA ALA A 135 -10.51 -10.06 -15.09
C ALA A 135 -10.30 -8.63 -15.58
N GLN A 136 -9.57 -7.83 -14.80
CA GLN A 136 -9.38 -6.44 -15.16
C GLN A 136 -8.48 -6.42 -16.38
N GLY A 137 -8.86 -5.60 -17.33
CA GLY A 137 -7.98 -5.20 -18.38
C GLY A 137 -6.77 -4.42 -17.83
N PHE A 138 -6.08 -3.83 -18.70
CA PHE A 138 -4.85 -3.08 -18.55
C PHE A 138 -4.86 -2.08 -17.38
N ASP A 139 -3.92 -2.22 -16.44
CA ASP A 139 -3.58 -1.24 -15.39
C ASP A 139 -2.18 -0.70 -15.62
N PHE A 140 -2.11 0.59 -15.91
CA PHE A 140 -0.86 1.32 -16.11
C PHE A 140 -0.25 1.68 -14.75
N ARG A 141 0.81 1.01 -14.37
CA ARG A 141 1.44 1.19 -13.06
C ARG A 141 2.54 2.25 -13.08
N SER A 142 3.43 2.19 -14.04
CA SER A 142 4.51 3.17 -14.15
C SER A 142 5.01 3.31 -15.59
N LEU A 143 5.49 4.50 -15.89
CA LEU A 143 6.31 4.80 -17.07
C LEU A 143 7.14 6.05 -16.76
N PHE A 144 8.44 5.88 -16.63
CA PHE A 144 9.34 6.96 -16.30
C PHE A 144 10.69 6.80 -17.00
N ALA A 145 11.36 7.91 -17.18
CA ALA A 145 12.74 7.96 -17.61
C ALA A 145 13.66 8.17 -16.41
N GLN A 146 14.75 7.44 -16.36
CA GLN A 146 15.84 7.61 -15.43
C GLN A 146 17.08 8.06 -16.20
N ILE A 147 17.60 9.23 -15.85
CA ILE A 147 18.75 9.86 -16.50
C ILE A 147 19.88 9.93 -15.49
N ARG A 148 20.99 9.27 -15.79
CA ARG A 148 22.21 9.30 -14.99
C ARG A 148 23.20 10.26 -15.62
N THR A 149 23.71 11.19 -14.83
CA THR A 149 24.70 12.16 -15.24
C THR A 149 25.88 12.16 -14.26
N SER A 150 26.95 12.85 -14.60
CA SER A 150 28.08 13.05 -13.68
C SER A 150 27.70 13.79 -12.39
N THR A 151 26.62 14.57 -12.40
CA THR A 151 26.15 15.37 -11.26
C THR A 151 25.10 14.68 -10.41
N GLY A 152 24.44 13.65 -10.92
CA GLY A 152 23.40 12.96 -10.19
C GLY A 152 22.47 12.11 -11.07
N LEU A 153 21.41 11.65 -10.43
CA LEU A 153 20.34 10.86 -11.01
C LEU A 153 19.07 11.72 -11.07
N MET A 154 18.42 11.76 -12.22
CA MET A 154 17.10 12.35 -12.41
C MET A 154 16.11 11.27 -12.83
N GLN A 155 14.91 11.28 -12.24
CA GLN A 155 13.78 10.46 -12.68
C GLN A 155 12.60 11.38 -13.00
N VAL A 156 11.88 11.10 -14.09
CA VAL A 156 10.73 11.90 -14.54
C VAL A 156 9.66 10.99 -15.13
N GLY A 157 8.43 11.20 -14.71
CA GLY A 157 7.25 10.47 -15.18
C GLY A 157 6.45 9.84 -14.06
N GLN A 158 5.66 8.83 -14.43
CA GLN A 158 4.88 8.04 -13.47
C GLN A 158 5.76 6.94 -12.89
N MET A 159 6.11 7.05 -11.62
CA MET A 159 7.09 6.17 -10.97
C MET A 159 6.55 5.57 -9.66
N PRO A 160 7.04 4.39 -9.25
CA PRO A 160 6.70 3.83 -7.95
C PRO A 160 7.40 4.62 -6.83
N SER A 161 6.71 4.81 -5.70
CA SER A 161 7.26 5.43 -4.51
C SER A 161 7.63 4.36 -3.48
N ASN A 162 8.84 4.42 -2.94
CA ASN A 162 9.33 3.47 -1.93
C ASN A 162 10.34 4.14 -1.00
N TRP A 163 10.23 3.86 0.31
CA TRP A 163 11.16 4.33 1.32
C TRP A 163 11.31 3.31 2.44
N GLY A 164 12.52 3.18 2.98
CA GLY A 164 12.82 2.39 4.17
C GLY A 164 12.42 0.92 4.05
N MET A 165 11.70 0.44 5.06
CA MET A 165 11.09 -0.90 5.10
C MET A 165 9.76 -0.95 4.35
N GLY A 166 9.29 0.16 3.81
CA GLY A 166 8.00 0.28 3.15
C GLY A 166 6.83 0.47 4.12
N MET A 167 7.10 0.97 5.33
CA MET A 167 6.07 1.22 6.33
C MET A 167 5.19 2.42 5.95
N VAL A 168 5.77 3.47 5.38
CA VAL A 168 5.06 4.68 4.94
C VAL A 168 4.84 4.68 3.43
N ALA A 169 5.89 4.49 2.63
CA ALA A 169 5.85 4.45 1.18
C ALA A 169 6.33 3.08 0.66
N ASN A 170 5.49 2.38 -0.10
CA ASN A 170 5.76 1.03 -0.58
C ASN A 170 5.34 0.87 -2.05
N ASN A 171 6.27 0.46 -2.89
CA ASN A 171 6.04 0.32 -4.34
C ASN A 171 5.19 -0.90 -4.73
N GLY A 172 4.86 -1.78 -3.79
CA GLY A 172 4.07 -2.99 -4.04
C GLY A 172 4.76 -4.03 -4.92
N ASN A 173 6.05 -3.91 -5.17
CA ASN A 173 6.83 -4.83 -6.01
C ASN A 173 7.43 -5.99 -5.23
N GLY A 174 7.28 -6.00 -3.91
CA GLY A 174 7.79 -7.04 -3.04
C GLY A 174 9.27 -6.93 -2.71
N GLU A 175 9.90 -5.77 -2.96
CA GLU A 175 11.29 -5.51 -2.54
C GLU A 175 11.42 -5.52 -1.02
N ASN A 176 10.36 -5.08 -0.33
CA ASN A 176 10.23 -5.12 1.13
C ASN A 176 9.40 -6.35 1.56
N THR A 177 9.69 -7.52 0.99
CA THR A 177 8.88 -8.71 1.18
C THR A 177 8.81 -9.13 2.63
N THR A 178 7.58 -9.39 3.05
CA THR A 178 7.30 -10.25 4.20
C THR A 178 7.11 -11.69 3.71
N ASP A 179 7.31 -12.66 4.60
CA ASP A 179 7.12 -14.07 4.25
C ASP A 179 5.66 -14.44 3.98
N PHE A 180 4.74 -13.67 4.55
CA PHE A 180 3.31 -13.93 4.56
C PHE A 180 2.56 -12.79 3.90
N GLY A 181 1.54 -13.14 3.12
CA GLY A 181 0.80 -12.19 2.32
C GLY A 181 1.52 -11.77 1.03
N ASP A 182 0.93 -10.86 0.33
CA ASP A 182 1.44 -10.33 -0.94
C ASP A 182 1.30 -8.82 -1.01
N ALA A 183 2.38 -8.12 -1.36
CA ALA A 183 2.30 -6.74 -1.80
C ALA A 183 1.58 -6.68 -3.16
N ARG A 184 0.59 -5.78 -3.29
CA ARG A 184 -0.32 -5.79 -4.46
C ARG A 184 -0.52 -4.42 -5.08
N ASN A 185 -0.64 -3.42 -4.23
CA ASN A 185 -1.18 -2.12 -4.62
C ASN A 185 -0.08 -1.22 -5.16
N GLY A 186 0.92 -0.94 -4.35
CA GLY A 186 2.01 -0.02 -4.65
C GLY A 186 1.59 1.44 -4.70
N ASP A 187 2.41 2.28 -4.10
CA ASP A 187 2.27 3.72 -4.18
C ASP A 187 2.90 4.21 -5.48
N ILE A 188 2.18 5.06 -6.21
CA ILE A 188 2.57 5.54 -7.53
C ILE A 188 2.41 7.05 -7.56
N VAL A 189 3.41 7.73 -8.09
CA VAL A 189 3.45 9.19 -8.21
C VAL A 189 3.81 9.60 -9.63
N ASP A 190 3.27 10.72 -10.08
CA ASP A 190 3.70 11.42 -11.30
C ASP A 190 4.56 12.61 -10.90
N GLY A 191 5.81 12.67 -11.36
CA GLY A 191 6.65 13.78 -10.94
C GLY A 191 8.07 13.73 -11.45
N ALA A 192 8.91 14.48 -10.77
CA ALA A 192 10.34 14.52 -11.01
C ALA A 192 11.10 14.37 -9.69
N LEU A 193 12.14 13.54 -9.72
CA LEU A 193 13.07 13.34 -8.62
C LEU A 193 14.48 13.64 -9.11
N PHE A 194 15.27 14.33 -8.30
CA PHE A 194 16.71 14.52 -8.50
C PHE A 194 17.47 14.08 -7.26
N ALA A 195 18.44 13.20 -7.45
CA ALA A 195 19.33 12.73 -6.39
C ALA A 195 20.79 13.02 -6.74
N THR A 196 21.57 13.53 -5.78
CA THR A 196 22.96 13.92 -5.97
C THR A 196 23.78 13.68 -4.70
N ARG A 197 25.12 13.74 -4.85
CA ARG A 197 26.10 13.70 -3.75
C ARG A 197 26.78 15.07 -3.62
N PRO A 198 26.15 16.04 -2.95
CA PRO A 198 26.61 17.43 -2.98
C PRO A 198 28.00 17.62 -2.36
N LEU A 199 28.37 16.79 -1.38
CA LEU A 199 29.67 16.87 -0.73
C LEU A 199 30.82 16.45 -1.64
N VAL A 200 30.57 15.69 -2.69
CA VAL A 200 31.61 15.35 -3.69
C VAL A 200 32.13 16.58 -4.39
N GLY A 201 31.27 17.58 -4.67
CA GLY A 201 31.67 18.87 -5.24
C GLY A 201 32.49 19.72 -4.28
N LEU A 202 32.32 19.56 -2.96
CA LEU A 202 33.02 20.36 -1.94
C LEU A 202 34.30 19.70 -1.44
N LEU A 203 34.29 18.40 -1.19
CA LEU A 203 35.39 17.64 -0.58
C LEU A 203 36.20 16.84 -1.60
N GLY A 204 35.76 16.82 -2.85
CA GLY A 204 36.36 16.10 -3.95
C GLY A 204 35.92 14.62 -4.03
N PRO A 205 36.11 13.98 -5.21
CA PRO A 205 35.64 12.63 -5.49
C PRO A 205 36.41 11.53 -4.74
N LYS A 206 37.54 11.85 -4.08
CA LYS A 206 38.32 10.90 -3.26
C LYS A 206 37.85 10.82 -1.80
N SER A 207 36.97 11.72 -1.37
CA SER A 207 36.44 11.70 -0.02
C SER A 207 35.41 10.60 0.14
N GLU A 208 35.72 9.55 0.89
CA GLU A 208 34.78 8.43 1.16
C GLU A 208 33.48 8.94 1.80
N PHE A 209 33.56 9.84 2.78
CA PHE A 209 32.39 10.42 3.42
C PHE A 209 31.49 11.14 2.43
N ALA A 210 32.09 11.92 1.50
CA ALA A 210 31.33 12.66 0.48
C ALA A 210 30.60 11.71 -0.49
N GLN A 211 31.18 10.56 -0.78
CA GLN A 211 30.58 9.54 -1.64
C GLN A 211 29.43 8.78 -0.97
N GLN A 212 29.44 8.69 0.35
CA GLN A 212 28.46 7.95 1.14
C GLN A 212 27.19 8.74 1.41
N LEU A 213 27.22 10.09 1.28
CA LEU A 213 26.08 10.93 1.59
C LEU A 213 25.39 11.42 0.31
N SER A 214 24.12 11.10 0.18
CA SER A 214 23.26 11.49 -0.94
C SER A 214 22.07 12.32 -0.44
N ILE A 215 21.64 13.28 -1.25
CA ILE A 215 20.39 14.02 -1.06
C ILE A 215 19.50 13.76 -2.25
N ALA A 216 18.22 13.48 -2.02
CA ALA A 216 17.19 13.40 -3.03
C ALA A 216 16.10 14.45 -2.78
N LEU A 217 15.64 15.08 -3.85
CA LEU A 217 14.54 16.03 -3.85
C LEU A 217 13.53 15.60 -4.90
N ALA A 218 12.23 15.63 -4.56
CA ALA A 218 11.18 15.33 -5.52
C ALA A 218 10.00 16.29 -5.40
N ALA A 219 9.33 16.52 -6.53
CA ALA A 219 8.05 17.19 -6.63
C ALA A 219 7.08 16.23 -7.35
N GLU A 220 6.01 15.87 -6.69
CA GLU A 220 5.17 14.74 -7.07
C GLU A 220 3.69 15.08 -6.99
N LEU A 221 2.93 14.57 -7.94
CA LEU A 221 1.48 14.42 -7.88
C LEU A 221 1.18 12.95 -7.59
N VAL A 222 0.49 12.65 -6.50
CA VAL A 222 0.15 11.27 -6.14
C VAL A 222 -0.86 10.72 -7.15
N TYR A 223 -0.43 9.76 -7.95
CA TYR A 223 -1.32 9.08 -8.88
C TYR A 223 -2.24 8.10 -8.15
N ARG A 224 -1.64 7.29 -7.25
CA ARG A 224 -2.38 6.33 -6.43
C ARG A 224 -1.58 5.94 -5.20
N ASP A 225 -2.18 6.07 -4.04
CA ASP A 225 -1.76 5.45 -2.79
C ASP A 225 -2.99 5.02 -1.96
N ARG A 226 -2.80 4.77 -0.66
CA ARG A 226 -3.91 4.42 0.25
C ARG A 226 -4.91 5.56 0.44
N PHE A 227 -4.46 6.81 0.40
CA PHE A 227 -5.24 7.99 0.79
C PHE A 227 -5.64 8.87 -0.39
N ALA A 228 -5.10 8.64 -1.58
CA ALA A 228 -5.43 9.39 -2.79
C ALA A 228 -5.48 8.50 -4.04
N GLN A 229 -6.40 8.81 -4.92
CA GLN A 229 -6.47 8.25 -6.26
C GLN A 229 -6.84 9.36 -7.25
N LEU A 230 -5.85 9.76 -8.06
CA LEU A 230 -5.99 10.87 -9.00
C LEU A 230 -7.01 10.60 -10.10
N VAL A 231 -7.07 9.36 -10.60
CA VAL A 231 -7.99 8.97 -11.68
C VAL A 231 -8.94 7.89 -11.19
N VAL A 232 -10.22 8.15 -11.29
CA VAL A 232 -11.30 7.25 -10.87
C VAL A 232 -12.15 6.86 -12.08
N LYS A 233 -12.56 5.59 -12.15
CA LYS A 233 -13.56 5.12 -13.11
C LYS A 233 -14.96 5.30 -12.53
N ASN A 234 -15.80 6.05 -13.21
CA ASN A 234 -17.21 6.19 -12.85
C ASN A 234 -18.07 5.95 -14.08
N GLY A 235 -18.96 4.95 -14.01
CA GLY A 235 -19.93 4.68 -15.07
C GLY A 235 -19.35 4.45 -16.48
N GLY A 236 -18.07 4.03 -16.60
CA GLY A 236 -17.40 3.78 -17.88
C GLY A 236 -16.45 4.88 -18.35
N GLY A 237 -16.47 6.06 -17.73
CA GLY A 237 -15.54 7.16 -17.99
C GLY A 237 -14.45 7.30 -16.93
N LEU A 238 -13.36 8.00 -17.29
CA LEU A 238 -12.31 8.41 -16.35
C LEU A 238 -12.65 9.80 -15.82
N GLN A 239 -12.62 9.97 -14.50
CA GLN A 239 -12.80 11.25 -13.83
C GLN A 239 -11.60 11.60 -12.98
N ILE A 240 -11.37 12.89 -12.76
CA ILE A 240 -10.38 13.37 -11.80
C ILE A 240 -10.92 13.08 -10.40
N GLY A 241 -10.17 12.30 -9.65
CA GLY A 241 -10.42 11.97 -8.24
C GLY A 241 -9.74 12.95 -7.29
N ASP A 242 -9.09 12.41 -6.28
CA ASP A 242 -8.33 13.20 -5.31
C ASP A 242 -7.07 13.80 -5.94
N VAL A 243 -6.80 15.06 -5.65
CA VAL A 243 -5.57 15.73 -6.12
C VAL A 243 -4.64 15.95 -4.94
N ALA A 244 -3.55 15.20 -4.88
CA ALA A 244 -2.56 15.25 -3.81
C ALA A 244 -1.18 15.63 -4.36
N TRP A 245 -0.68 16.81 -3.97
CA TRP A 245 0.68 17.26 -4.26
C TRP A 245 1.58 16.98 -3.08
N GLN A 246 2.80 16.52 -3.34
CA GLN A 246 3.81 16.38 -2.31
C GLN A 246 5.18 16.83 -2.80
N GLY A 247 5.91 17.53 -1.89
CA GLY A 247 7.33 17.80 -2.01
C GLY A 247 8.07 16.87 -1.07
N VAL A 248 9.09 16.19 -1.58
CA VAL A 248 9.89 15.22 -0.82
C VAL A 248 11.33 15.65 -0.77
N SER A 249 11.97 15.49 0.39
CA SER A 249 13.41 15.54 0.56
C SER A 249 13.90 14.35 1.36
N ALA A 250 14.99 13.74 0.93
CA ALA A 250 15.62 12.63 1.64
C ALA A 250 17.12 12.85 1.75
N LEU A 251 17.64 12.52 2.93
CA LEU A 251 19.07 12.42 3.21
C LEU A 251 19.42 10.94 3.40
N ILE A 252 20.37 10.42 2.65
CA ILE A 252 20.74 9.00 2.67
C ILE A 252 22.23 8.89 2.94
N TRP A 253 22.59 8.18 4.00
CA TRP A 253 23.96 7.81 4.33
C TRP A 253 24.17 6.31 4.08
N ASP A 254 25.05 5.98 3.17
CA ASP A 254 25.28 4.63 2.61
C ASP A 254 26.78 4.30 2.65
N PRO A 255 27.35 4.09 3.86
CA PRO A 255 28.80 3.88 4.01
C PRO A 255 29.27 2.54 3.48
N SER A 256 28.38 1.57 3.32
CA SER A 256 28.68 0.25 2.78
C SER A 256 27.41 -0.49 2.40
N ASP A 257 27.51 -1.56 1.63
CA ASP A 257 26.39 -2.45 1.31
C ASP A 257 25.69 -3.05 2.55
N ARG A 258 26.37 -2.98 3.70
CA ARG A 258 25.88 -3.53 4.98
C ARG A 258 25.19 -2.51 5.86
N THR A 259 25.38 -1.23 5.60
CA THR A 259 24.87 -0.14 6.45
C THR A 259 24.25 0.92 5.60
N ARG A 260 23.01 1.24 5.88
CA ARG A 260 22.27 2.37 5.29
C ARG A 260 21.46 3.05 6.37
N ALA A 261 21.48 4.37 6.40
CA ALA A 261 20.59 5.19 7.20
C ALA A 261 20.01 6.30 6.36
N GLY A 262 18.83 6.77 6.71
CA GLY A 262 18.21 7.86 5.99
C GLY A 262 17.17 8.61 6.79
N LEU A 263 16.95 9.86 6.41
CA LEU A 263 15.89 10.72 6.88
C LEU A 263 15.05 11.14 5.69
N TYR A 264 13.74 11.03 5.80
CA TYR A 264 12.78 11.41 4.78
C TYR A 264 11.83 12.45 5.35
N LEU A 265 11.58 13.47 4.58
CA LEU A 265 10.65 14.53 4.90
C LEU A 265 9.74 14.75 3.70
N ALA A 266 8.44 14.66 3.90
CA ALA A 266 7.46 15.01 2.87
C ALA A 266 6.46 16.05 3.39
N ARG A 267 6.11 17.00 2.53
CA ARG A 267 4.99 17.92 2.70
C ARG A 267 3.92 17.56 1.71
N ARG A 268 2.74 17.17 2.20
CA ARG A 268 1.58 16.82 1.35
C ARG A 268 0.44 17.81 1.53
N VAL A 269 -0.15 18.19 0.39
CA VAL A 269 -1.37 18.98 0.30
C VAL A 269 -2.32 18.23 -0.61
N GLN A 270 -3.54 17.94 -0.13
CA GLN A 270 -4.52 17.15 -0.87
C GLN A 270 -5.90 17.77 -0.83
N SER A 271 -6.61 17.70 -1.96
CA SER A 271 -8.04 17.99 -2.10
C SER A 271 -8.79 16.70 -2.42
N PHE A 272 -9.88 16.45 -1.71
CA PHE A 272 -10.68 15.23 -1.88
C PHE A 272 -11.81 15.44 -2.88
N ALA A 273 -11.98 14.49 -3.81
CA ALA A 273 -13.05 14.54 -4.82
C ALA A 273 -14.45 14.32 -4.22
N ALA A 274 -14.54 13.46 -3.20
CA ALA A 274 -15.80 13.10 -2.56
C ALA A 274 -16.37 14.19 -1.63
N SER A 275 -15.60 15.22 -1.31
CA SER A 275 -15.98 16.31 -0.41
C SER A 275 -15.24 17.59 -0.78
N ALA A 276 -15.68 18.74 -0.24
CA ALA A 276 -14.88 19.97 -0.32
C ALA A 276 -13.69 19.95 0.67
N GLY A 277 -13.28 18.77 1.10
CA GLY A 277 -12.25 18.57 2.11
C GLY A 277 -10.83 18.75 1.59
N ASN A 278 -9.94 19.06 2.50
CA ASN A 278 -8.51 19.18 2.26
C ASN A 278 -7.68 18.54 3.38
N LEU A 279 -6.43 18.23 3.05
CA LEU A 279 -5.42 17.70 3.97
C LEU A 279 -4.13 18.47 3.79
N HIS A 280 -3.49 18.86 4.90
CA HIS A 280 -2.19 19.50 4.93
C HIS A 280 -1.34 18.82 6.00
N ILE A 281 -0.39 17.99 5.61
CA ILE A 281 0.44 17.22 6.55
C ILE A 281 1.93 17.33 6.22
N TRP A 282 2.72 17.11 7.26
CA TRP A 282 4.13 16.79 7.20
C TRP A 282 4.32 15.32 7.59
N ILE A 283 5.21 14.64 6.90
CA ILE A 283 5.63 13.27 7.16
C ILE A 283 7.12 13.32 7.42
N TYR A 284 7.53 12.87 8.61
CA TYR A 284 8.91 12.68 9.03
C TYR A 284 9.15 11.19 9.16
N ASP A 285 10.22 10.69 8.57
CA ASP A 285 10.54 9.28 8.62
C ASP A 285 12.05 9.08 8.76
N ALA A 286 12.46 8.13 9.57
CA ALA A 286 13.84 7.75 9.80
C ALA A 286 14.01 6.25 9.59
N TYR A 287 15.02 5.88 8.83
CA TYR A 287 15.34 4.50 8.48
C TYR A 287 16.79 4.16 8.81
N LEU A 288 17.01 2.94 9.30
CA LEU A 288 18.33 2.37 9.53
C LEU A 288 18.35 0.88 9.17
N ARG A 289 19.41 0.46 8.48
CA ARG A 289 19.76 -0.95 8.26
C ARG A 289 21.24 -1.15 8.54
N HIS A 290 21.57 -2.21 9.29
CA HIS A 290 22.94 -2.63 9.52
C HIS A 290 23.03 -4.15 9.54
N SER A 291 24.09 -4.71 8.97
CA SER A 291 24.39 -6.13 9.07
C SER A 291 25.86 -6.38 9.35
N ARG A 292 26.15 -7.44 10.12
CA ARG A 292 27.52 -7.84 10.50
C ARG A 292 27.68 -9.34 10.39
N THR A 293 28.74 -9.77 9.71
CA THR A 293 29.14 -11.17 9.65
C THR A 293 30.18 -11.44 10.76
N LEU A 294 29.91 -12.45 11.57
CA LEU A 294 30.85 -12.93 12.59
C LEU A 294 31.84 -13.93 11.99
N GLU A 295 32.95 -14.23 12.72
CA GLU A 295 33.97 -15.18 12.30
C GLU A 295 33.43 -16.60 12.07
N ASN A 296 32.41 -17.01 12.82
CA ASN A 296 31.74 -18.30 12.67
C ASN A 296 30.76 -18.37 11.49
N GLY A 297 30.71 -17.35 10.63
CA GLY A 297 29.85 -17.25 9.45
C GLY A 297 28.39 -16.87 9.75
N THR A 298 28.04 -16.56 10.99
CA THR A 298 26.70 -16.05 11.33
C THR A 298 26.58 -14.60 10.88
N VAL A 299 25.51 -14.27 10.16
CA VAL A 299 25.18 -12.90 9.76
C VAL A 299 24.09 -12.39 10.68
N PHE A 300 24.37 -11.32 11.42
CA PHE A 300 23.36 -10.56 12.17
C PHE A 300 22.89 -9.36 11.34
N SER A 301 21.61 -9.06 11.42
CA SER A 301 20.99 -7.88 10.79
C SER A 301 20.12 -7.14 11.79
N LEU A 302 20.10 -5.83 11.68
CA LEU A 302 19.18 -4.92 12.36
C LEU A 302 18.62 -3.96 11.32
N GLU A 303 17.30 -3.81 11.30
CA GLU A 303 16.61 -2.89 10.41
C GLU A 303 15.47 -2.22 11.17
N GLY A 304 15.28 -0.92 10.95
CA GLY A 304 14.23 -0.18 11.64
C GLY A 304 13.77 1.04 10.84
N GLU A 305 12.50 1.36 10.98
CA GLU A 305 11.85 2.53 10.41
C GLU A 305 10.94 3.14 11.46
N ALA A 306 10.91 4.48 11.57
CA ALA A 306 10.04 5.19 12.48
C ALA A 306 9.52 6.46 11.81
N ALA A 307 8.20 6.68 11.87
CA ALA A 307 7.54 7.78 11.21
C ALA A 307 6.63 8.56 12.15
N GLN A 308 6.55 9.87 11.91
CA GLN A 308 5.60 10.81 12.51
C GLN A 308 4.88 11.55 11.40
N ILE A 309 3.54 11.55 11.44
CA ILE A 309 2.69 12.35 10.56
C ILE A 309 2.00 13.41 11.41
N TYR A 310 2.10 14.67 10.97
CA TYR A 310 1.55 15.81 11.70
C TYR A 310 0.91 16.83 10.75
N GLY A 311 -0.25 17.39 11.15
CA GLY A 311 -0.91 18.44 10.38
C GLY A 311 -2.39 18.57 10.68
N GLY A 312 -3.20 18.77 9.64
CA GLY A 312 -4.63 18.94 9.79
C GLY A 312 -5.40 18.61 8.53
N THR A 313 -6.67 18.25 8.72
CA THR A 313 -7.61 17.92 7.64
C THR A 313 -9.02 18.28 8.07
N ASN A 314 -9.89 18.62 7.12
CA ASN A 314 -11.34 18.65 7.35
C ASN A 314 -12.04 17.45 6.67
N HIS A 315 -11.29 16.42 6.26
CA HIS A 315 -11.78 15.16 5.72
C HIS A 315 -11.20 13.99 6.53
N ALA A 316 -11.59 13.90 7.81
CA ALA A 316 -11.25 12.76 8.67
C ALA A 316 -12.51 11.95 8.97
N PRO A 317 -12.37 10.64 9.30
CA PRO A 317 -13.48 9.81 9.76
C PRO A 317 -13.89 10.20 11.19
N ASN A 318 -14.34 11.43 11.37
CA ASN A 318 -14.85 11.95 12.63
C ASN A 318 -16.36 11.77 12.66
N LEU A 319 -16.88 11.12 13.71
CA LEU A 319 -18.29 10.74 13.80
C LEU A 319 -19.21 11.93 14.13
N THR A 320 -18.71 13.03 14.66
CA THR A 320 -19.52 14.18 15.08
C THR A 320 -19.01 15.53 14.62
N ALA A 321 -17.70 15.73 14.51
CA ALA A 321 -17.13 17.03 14.12
C ALA A 321 -17.15 17.20 12.59
N ARG A 322 -17.52 18.42 12.16
CA ARG A 322 -17.49 18.84 10.75
C ARG A 322 -16.45 19.93 10.50
N GLY A 323 -15.49 20.05 11.40
CA GLY A 323 -14.46 21.08 11.38
C GLY A 323 -13.08 20.56 11.00
N GLN A 324 -12.09 21.38 11.31
CA GLN A 324 -10.68 21.02 11.16
C GLN A 324 -10.30 19.98 12.22
N THR A 325 -9.80 18.85 11.77
CA THR A 325 -9.27 17.77 12.60
C THR A 325 -7.74 17.82 12.59
N ARG A 326 -7.14 17.77 13.76
CA ARG A 326 -5.68 17.70 13.92
C ARG A 326 -5.20 16.28 13.67
N VAL A 327 -4.19 16.13 12.83
CA VAL A 327 -3.53 14.86 12.55
C VAL A 327 -2.26 14.76 13.39
N SER A 328 -2.12 13.67 14.19
CA SER A 328 -0.89 13.39 14.95
C SER A 328 -0.73 11.87 15.10
N GLN A 329 0.00 11.27 14.17
CA GLN A 329 0.07 9.81 13.99
C GLN A 329 1.52 9.36 14.07
N GLN A 330 1.77 8.18 14.67
CA GLN A 330 3.10 7.63 14.89
C GLN A 330 3.12 6.15 14.53
N GLY A 331 4.20 5.75 13.85
CA GLY A 331 4.48 4.35 13.53
C GLY A 331 5.95 4.04 13.69
N ALA A 332 6.26 2.80 14.07
CA ALA A 332 7.64 2.31 14.13
C ALA A 332 7.69 0.81 13.93
N VAL A 333 8.76 0.32 13.28
CA VAL A 333 9.06 -1.10 13.12
C VAL A 333 10.54 -1.31 13.39
N LEU A 334 10.87 -2.38 14.11
CA LEU A 334 12.23 -2.83 14.35
C LEU A 334 12.31 -4.33 14.05
N ARG A 335 13.30 -4.74 13.27
CA ARG A 335 13.56 -6.12 12.89
C ARG A 335 14.99 -6.48 13.21
N ALA A 336 15.20 -7.54 13.97
CA ALA A 336 16.52 -8.11 14.28
C ALA A 336 16.58 -9.55 13.77
N GLY A 337 17.61 -9.89 13.00
CA GLY A 337 17.74 -11.19 12.37
C GLY A 337 19.11 -11.83 12.59
N ALA A 338 19.16 -13.16 12.52
CA ALA A 338 20.37 -13.95 12.51
C ALA A 338 20.27 -15.09 11.49
N VAL A 339 21.24 -15.18 10.58
CA VAL A 339 21.32 -16.24 9.56
C VAL A 339 22.56 -17.06 9.81
N ARG A 340 22.39 -18.39 9.90
CA ARG A 340 23.51 -19.35 10.00
C ARG A 340 23.22 -20.62 9.21
N GLY A 341 23.97 -20.83 8.14
CA GLY A 341 23.81 -22.00 7.28
C GLY A 341 22.43 -22.02 6.61
N GLN A 342 21.61 -23.00 6.96
CA GLN A 342 20.26 -23.19 6.42
C GLN A 342 19.16 -22.58 7.31
N PHE A 343 19.52 -22.05 8.47
CA PHE A 343 18.59 -21.50 9.45
C PHE A 343 18.66 -19.98 9.48
N GLU A 344 17.51 -19.37 9.60
CA GLU A 344 17.34 -17.94 9.80
C GLU A 344 16.30 -17.72 10.89
N ALA A 345 16.65 -16.91 11.88
CA ALA A 345 15.74 -16.47 12.95
C ALA A 345 15.59 -14.96 12.88
N GLU A 346 14.39 -14.48 13.03
CA GLU A 346 14.07 -13.06 13.01
C GLU A 346 13.07 -12.72 14.11
N LEU A 347 13.24 -11.57 14.72
CA LEU A 347 12.29 -10.96 15.64
C LEU A 347 11.91 -9.59 15.09
N GLU A 348 10.64 -9.41 14.75
CA GLU A 348 10.06 -8.13 14.34
C GLU A 348 9.13 -7.61 15.43
N GLY A 349 9.26 -6.33 15.76
CA GLY A 349 8.32 -5.62 16.63
C GLY A 349 7.84 -4.36 15.94
N GLY A 350 6.57 -4.03 16.10
CA GLY A 350 6.00 -2.83 15.47
C GLY A 350 4.98 -2.14 16.34
N TYR A 351 4.84 -0.84 16.09
CA TYR A 351 3.91 0.05 16.74
C TYR A 351 3.21 0.92 15.71
N ALA A 352 1.89 1.02 15.81
CA ALA A 352 1.06 1.96 15.08
C ALA A 352 0.11 2.63 16.09
N SER A 353 0.14 3.94 16.21
CA SER A 353 -0.74 4.66 17.13
C SER A 353 -2.20 4.43 16.78
N GLY A 354 -3.06 4.48 17.80
CA GLY A 354 -4.50 4.36 17.70
C GLY A 354 -5.20 5.63 18.14
N ASP A 355 -6.48 5.71 17.83
CA ASP A 355 -7.37 6.77 18.28
C ASP A 355 -8.33 6.25 19.35
N ALA A 356 -8.35 6.91 20.50
CA ALA A 356 -9.20 6.52 21.62
C ALA A 356 -10.60 7.12 21.56
N ASN A 357 -10.78 8.20 20.77
CA ASN A 357 -12.01 8.96 20.76
C ASN A 357 -12.39 9.44 19.35
N PRO A 358 -13.20 8.68 18.61
CA PRO A 358 -13.60 9.05 17.25
C PRO A 358 -14.57 10.24 17.19
N PHE A 359 -14.87 10.89 18.32
CA PHE A 359 -15.82 12.00 18.44
C PHE A 359 -15.15 13.36 18.67
N ASP A 360 -13.83 13.40 18.83
CA ASP A 360 -13.07 14.64 19.00
C ASP A 360 -12.50 15.18 17.70
N ASP A 361 -11.72 16.25 17.78
CA ASP A 361 -11.09 16.92 16.65
C ASP A 361 -9.66 16.42 16.36
N GLN A 362 -9.32 15.20 16.81
CA GLN A 362 -8.02 14.58 16.59
C GLN A 362 -8.14 13.32 15.74
N ALA A 363 -7.11 13.06 14.93
CA ALA A 363 -6.96 11.84 14.13
C ALA A 363 -5.57 11.26 14.42
N ASN A 364 -5.52 10.37 15.43
CA ASN A 364 -4.28 9.81 15.96
C ASN A 364 -3.97 8.41 15.41
N ASN A 365 -4.85 7.85 14.60
CA ASN A 365 -4.77 6.47 14.13
C ASN A 365 -3.80 6.33 12.95
N PHE A 366 -2.54 5.95 13.23
CA PHE A 366 -1.55 5.65 12.19
C PHE A 366 -1.94 4.37 11.44
N GLN A 367 -1.80 4.40 10.13
CA GLN A 367 -1.95 3.23 9.26
C GLN A 367 -0.64 3.02 8.52
N MET A 368 0.01 1.87 8.74
CA MET A 368 1.13 1.45 7.92
C MET A 368 0.67 1.26 6.48
N ASN A 369 1.59 1.30 5.54
CA ASN A 369 1.25 1.03 4.15
C ASN A 369 0.54 -0.32 4.03
N ARG A 370 -0.52 -0.40 3.23
CA ARG A 370 -1.32 -1.63 3.06
C ARG A 370 -0.53 -2.80 2.43
N ASP A 371 0.62 -2.52 1.81
CA ASP A 371 1.53 -3.52 1.29
C ASP A 371 2.63 -3.92 2.29
N PHE A 372 2.69 -3.28 3.46
CA PHE A 372 3.48 -3.72 4.60
C PHE A 372 2.72 -4.83 5.34
N LYS A 373 3.02 -6.09 5.00
CA LYS A 373 2.29 -7.26 5.53
C LYS A 373 2.98 -7.84 6.75
N VAL A 374 2.21 -8.06 7.82
CA VAL A 374 2.72 -8.62 9.08
C VAL A 374 2.30 -10.08 9.27
N GLY A 375 1.06 -10.41 8.95
CA GLY A 375 0.50 -11.76 9.01
C GLY A 375 -0.54 -11.99 7.92
N LEU A 376 -1.23 -13.13 7.95
CA LEU A 376 -2.19 -13.54 6.93
C LEU A 376 -3.64 -13.24 7.30
N VAL A 377 -3.99 -13.17 8.60
CA VAL A 377 -5.39 -13.22 9.06
C VAL A 377 -5.80 -11.95 9.80
N LEU A 378 -5.09 -11.54 10.87
CA LEU A 378 -5.55 -10.49 11.77
C LEU A 378 -5.82 -9.15 11.05
N PHE A 379 -4.80 -8.61 10.39
CA PHE A 379 -4.90 -7.31 9.72
C PHE A 379 -5.45 -7.44 8.30
N ASP A 380 -4.99 -8.46 7.57
CA ASP A 380 -5.28 -8.63 6.13
C ASP A 380 -6.69 -9.19 5.86
N GLU A 381 -7.33 -9.82 6.86
CA GLU A 381 -8.69 -10.36 6.74
C GLU A 381 -9.64 -9.77 7.81
N VAL A 382 -9.41 -10.05 9.10
CA VAL A 382 -10.38 -9.75 10.15
C VAL A 382 -10.62 -8.25 10.28
N LEU A 383 -9.58 -7.46 10.58
CA LEU A 383 -9.72 -6.00 10.77
C LEU A 383 -10.06 -5.28 9.47
N MET A 384 -9.56 -5.78 8.33
CA MET A 384 -9.93 -5.24 7.03
C MET A 384 -11.45 -5.35 6.79
N PHE A 385 -12.02 -6.52 6.92
CA PHE A 385 -13.46 -6.71 6.67
C PHE A 385 -14.33 -6.02 7.72
N GLN A 386 -13.93 -6.01 9.01
CA GLN A 386 -14.67 -5.29 10.05
C GLN A 386 -14.70 -3.78 9.79
N SER A 387 -13.57 -3.17 9.43
CA SER A 387 -13.52 -1.74 9.12
C SER A 387 -14.33 -1.38 7.86
N GLN A 388 -14.33 -2.25 6.84
CA GLN A 388 -15.18 -2.10 5.66
C GLN A 388 -16.66 -2.20 6.01
N ASN A 389 -17.05 -3.16 6.87
CA ASN A 389 -18.42 -3.31 7.31
C ASN A 389 -18.90 -2.10 8.14
N ALA A 390 -18.05 -1.56 9.01
CA ALA A 390 -18.36 -0.33 9.75
C ALA A 390 -18.61 0.86 8.79
N ALA A 391 -17.76 1.04 7.78
CA ALA A 391 -17.93 2.06 6.75
C ALA A 391 -19.24 1.87 5.96
N ARG A 392 -19.58 0.63 5.60
CA ARG A 392 -20.84 0.28 4.93
C ARG A 392 -22.06 0.67 5.78
N ARG A 393 -22.06 0.32 7.07
CA ARG A 393 -23.16 0.64 7.98
C ARG A 393 -23.30 2.15 8.18
N LEU A 394 -22.20 2.86 8.30
CA LEU A 394 -22.18 4.33 8.45
C LEU A 394 -22.65 5.09 7.23
N SER A 395 -22.46 4.54 6.03
CA SER A 395 -22.88 5.18 4.79
C SER A 395 -24.36 4.96 4.46
N ASP A 396 -25.04 4.02 5.14
CA ASP A 396 -26.48 3.81 4.96
C ASP A 396 -27.28 4.80 5.81
N PRO A 397 -27.99 5.78 5.20
CA PRO A 397 -28.77 6.76 5.94
C PRO A 397 -29.88 6.15 6.82
N LYS A 398 -30.33 4.94 6.50
CA LYS A 398 -31.34 4.23 7.30
C LYS A 398 -30.76 3.70 8.61
N LEU A 399 -29.48 3.41 8.65
CA LEU A 399 -28.77 2.88 9.83
C LEU A 399 -28.11 3.98 10.65
N ALA A 400 -27.51 4.97 10.01
CA ALA A 400 -26.66 5.97 10.66
C ALA A 400 -27.16 7.41 10.55
N GLY A 401 -28.28 7.66 9.85
CA GLY A 401 -28.74 9.01 9.57
C GLY A 401 -27.84 9.71 8.54
N ALA A 402 -27.37 10.92 8.84
CA ALA A 402 -26.42 11.62 7.95
C ALA A 402 -25.03 10.96 8.05
N PRO A 403 -24.48 10.45 6.93
CA PRO A 403 -23.16 9.82 6.95
C PRO A 403 -22.07 10.80 7.43
N PRO A 404 -21.15 10.37 8.30
CA PRO A 404 -20.00 11.17 8.68
C PRO A 404 -19.08 11.46 7.48
N GLN A 405 -18.24 12.48 7.58
CA GLN A 405 -17.19 12.73 6.60
C GLN A 405 -16.05 11.71 6.69
N GLY A 406 -15.27 11.56 5.65
CA GLY A 406 -14.06 10.73 5.64
C GLY A 406 -14.29 9.23 5.76
N LEU A 407 -15.48 8.73 5.47
CA LEU A 407 -15.79 7.30 5.52
C LEU A 407 -14.95 6.44 4.60
N ASP A 408 -14.48 7.02 3.50
CA ASP A 408 -13.56 6.40 2.54
C ASP A 408 -12.17 6.13 3.12
N LEU A 409 -11.80 6.82 4.22
CA LEU A 409 -10.55 6.63 4.93
C LEU A 409 -10.66 5.60 6.09
N LEU A 410 -11.87 5.20 6.46
CA LEU A 410 -12.10 4.29 7.58
C LEU A 410 -11.61 2.85 7.32
N PRO A 411 -11.86 2.23 6.15
CA PRO A 411 -11.38 0.87 5.88
C PRO A 411 -9.86 0.77 5.89
N THR A 412 -9.33 -0.23 6.57
CA THR A 412 -7.87 -0.39 6.71
C THR A 412 -7.20 -0.97 5.45
N GLU A 413 -7.95 -1.65 4.59
CA GLU A 413 -7.45 -2.35 3.40
C GLU A 413 -6.29 -3.34 3.70
N GLY A 414 -6.27 -3.90 4.91
CA GLY A 414 -5.23 -4.80 5.38
C GLY A 414 -3.99 -4.10 5.96
N ALA A 415 -4.04 -2.78 6.15
CA ALA A 415 -2.98 -2.03 6.82
C ALA A 415 -2.93 -2.34 8.32
N VAL A 416 -1.74 -2.36 8.89
CA VAL A 416 -1.53 -2.44 10.33
C VAL A 416 -1.85 -1.07 10.95
N THR A 417 -2.75 -1.05 11.92
CA THR A 417 -3.20 0.16 12.59
C THR A 417 -3.60 -0.12 14.02
N ASN A 418 -3.51 0.88 14.90
CA ASN A 418 -3.83 0.74 16.33
C ASN A 418 -3.22 -0.53 16.92
N ALA A 419 -1.91 -0.76 16.70
CA ALA A 419 -1.27 -2.02 17.04
C ALA A 419 0.10 -1.84 17.71
N LEU A 420 0.34 -2.67 18.71
CA LEU A 420 1.65 -3.02 19.22
C LEU A 420 1.80 -4.53 19.01
N TYR A 421 2.81 -4.96 18.27
CA TYR A 421 3.00 -6.38 17.99
C TYR A 421 4.43 -6.85 18.14
N LEU A 422 4.58 -8.16 18.35
CA LEU A 422 5.84 -8.88 18.32
C LEU A 422 5.66 -10.13 17.45
N LYS A 423 6.60 -10.36 16.52
CA LYS A 423 6.55 -11.47 15.56
C LYS A 423 7.89 -12.18 15.46
N PRO A 424 8.17 -13.20 16.28
CA PRO A 424 9.25 -14.16 16.02
C PRO A 424 8.94 -14.99 14.77
N THR A 425 9.95 -15.15 13.91
CA THR A 425 9.89 -15.93 12.66
C THR A 425 11.11 -16.82 12.56
N LEU A 426 10.90 -18.08 12.19
CA LEU A 426 11.95 -19.05 11.90
C LEU A 426 11.84 -19.49 10.43
N ARG A 427 12.97 -19.50 9.72
CA ARG A 427 13.06 -19.95 8.33
C ARG A 427 14.11 -21.04 8.22
N TYR A 428 13.76 -22.11 7.51
CA TYR A 428 14.65 -23.21 7.21
C TYR A 428 14.72 -23.45 5.70
N LYS A 429 15.93 -23.42 5.15
CA LYS A 429 16.22 -23.60 3.71
C LYS A 429 17.01 -24.89 3.51
N PRO A 430 16.35 -26.06 3.50
CA PRO A 430 17.05 -27.34 3.31
C PRO A 430 17.69 -27.44 1.93
N ARG A 431 18.81 -28.14 1.82
CA ARG A 431 19.50 -28.41 0.56
C ARG A 431 18.82 -29.53 -0.25
N LEU A 432 17.49 -29.63 -0.17
CA LEU A 432 16.69 -30.59 -0.90
C LEU A 432 16.19 -29.96 -2.22
N PHE A 433 15.92 -30.79 -3.20
CA PHE A 433 15.37 -30.38 -4.50
C PHE A 433 16.15 -29.21 -5.14
N GLY A 434 17.47 -29.30 -5.14
CA GLY A 434 18.32 -28.24 -5.69
C GLY A 434 18.42 -26.97 -4.83
N GLY A 435 17.96 -27.02 -3.55
CA GLY A 435 18.04 -25.90 -2.60
C GLY A 435 16.92 -24.85 -2.75
N GLY A 436 15.90 -25.15 -3.58
CA GLY A 436 14.77 -24.22 -3.79
C GLY A 436 13.68 -24.28 -2.72
N LEU A 437 13.73 -25.26 -1.80
CA LEU A 437 12.72 -25.43 -0.76
C LEU A 437 12.95 -24.46 0.40
N ARG A 438 11.86 -23.85 0.91
CA ARG A 438 11.87 -22.96 2.07
C ARG A 438 10.68 -23.29 2.96
N LEU A 439 10.94 -23.48 4.26
CA LEU A 439 9.95 -23.66 5.30
C LEU A 439 9.98 -22.46 6.23
N ILE A 440 8.82 -21.91 6.59
CA ILE A 440 8.70 -20.72 7.42
C ILE A 440 7.62 -20.95 8.46
N GLY A 441 7.89 -20.50 9.69
CA GLY A 441 6.89 -20.44 10.75
C GLY A 441 7.02 -19.14 11.52
N SER A 442 5.91 -18.49 11.85
CA SER A 442 5.89 -17.34 12.72
C SER A 442 4.73 -17.34 13.70
N VAL A 443 4.88 -16.56 14.76
CA VAL A 443 3.85 -16.28 15.74
C VAL A 443 3.69 -14.77 15.82
N LEU A 444 2.49 -14.25 15.61
CA LEU A 444 2.18 -12.84 15.77
C LEU A 444 1.40 -12.65 17.08
N LEU A 445 2.00 -11.93 18.02
CA LEU A 445 1.38 -11.49 19.27
C LEU A 445 0.99 -10.03 19.08
N ALA A 446 -0.30 -9.70 19.16
CA ALA A 446 -0.76 -8.36 18.87
C ALA A 446 -1.72 -7.81 19.93
N ARG A 447 -1.52 -6.53 20.28
CA ARG A 447 -2.37 -5.78 21.19
C ARG A 447 -2.58 -4.35 20.67
N ALA A 448 -3.78 -3.81 20.87
CA ALA A 448 -4.08 -2.42 20.53
C ALA A 448 -3.58 -1.44 21.62
N PRO A 449 -2.86 -0.37 21.27
CA PRO A 449 -2.57 0.75 22.18
C PRO A 449 -3.83 1.43 22.73
N GLN A 450 -4.85 1.56 21.89
CA GLN A 450 -6.17 2.10 22.26
C GLN A 450 -7.25 1.02 22.11
N PRO A 451 -8.41 1.14 22.80
CA PRO A 451 -9.52 0.20 22.63
C PRO A 451 -9.89 0.01 21.16
N VAL A 452 -10.20 -1.21 20.75
CA VAL A 452 -10.56 -1.54 19.37
C VAL A 452 -12.03 -1.19 19.14
N LEU A 453 -12.25 0.02 18.64
CA LEU A 453 -13.57 0.58 18.41
C LEU A 453 -14.09 0.17 17.02
N ASP A 454 -15.39 -0.14 16.96
CA ASP A 454 -16.14 -0.12 15.71
C ASP A 454 -16.83 1.24 15.55
N ALA A 455 -16.57 1.93 14.45
CA ALA A 455 -17.04 3.30 14.28
C ALA A 455 -18.57 3.39 14.20
N TRP A 456 -19.27 2.40 13.62
CA TRP A 456 -20.73 2.39 13.59
C TRP A 456 -21.31 2.12 14.98
N GLN A 457 -20.79 1.13 15.72
CA GLN A 457 -21.22 0.82 17.07
C GLN A 457 -21.00 2.01 18.01
N ALA A 458 -19.85 2.68 17.88
CA ALA A 458 -19.53 3.88 18.66
C ALA A 458 -20.54 5.01 18.39
N LEU A 459 -20.92 5.24 17.12
CA LEU A 459 -21.89 6.26 16.75
C LEU A 459 -23.28 5.97 17.35
N VAL A 460 -23.81 4.75 17.17
CA VAL A 460 -25.19 4.43 17.58
C VAL A 460 -25.35 4.25 19.08
N SER A 461 -24.30 3.80 19.79
CA SER A 461 -24.34 3.61 21.24
C SER A 461 -23.78 4.79 22.03
N SER A 462 -23.09 5.74 21.38
CA SER A 462 -22.30 6.81 22.01
C SER A 462 -21.32 6.28 23.08
N ALA A 463 -20.78 5.08 22.85
CA ALA A 463 -19.89 4.38 23.77
C ALA A 463 -18.78 3.65 23.02
N ALA A 464 -17.70 3.33 23.72
CA ALA A 464 -16.56 2.59 23.19
C ALA A 464 -16.93 1.10 23.03
N LYS A 465 -17.52 0.74 21.90
CA LYS A 465 -17.95 -0.62 21.55
C LYS A 465 -17.12 -1.19 20.40
N ASN A 466 -16.88 -2.51 20.45
CA ASN A 466 -16.30 -3.26 19.35
C ASN A 466 -17.35 -3.64 18.28
N ALA A 467 -16.95 -4.29 17.19
CA ALA A 467 -17.85 -4.67 16.09
C ALA A 467 -19.02 -5.56 16.50
N PHE A 468 -18.93 -6.26 17.62
CA PHE A 468 -19.96 -7.16 18.14
C PHE A 468 -20.83 -6.53 19.24
N GLY A 469 -20.72 -5.21 19.47
CA GLY A 469 -21.52 -4.48 20.45
C GLY A 469 -21.07 -4.66 21.90
N HIS A 470 -20.00 -5.39 22.18
CA HIS A 470 -19.38 -5.51 23.49
C HIS A 470 -18.46 -4.30 23.77
N ASP A 471 -18.10 -4.08 25.03
CA ASP A 471 -17.10 -3.08 25.40
C ASP A 471 -15.78 -3.36 24.67
N ALA A 472 -15.16 -2.30 24.16
CA ALA A 472 -13.98 -2.42 23.33
C ALA A 472 -12.78 -2.92 24.13
N GLY A 473 -12.28 -4.11 23.78
CA GLY A 473 -11.06 -4.71 24.30
C GLY A 473 -9.81 -4.17 23.61
N ARG A 474 -8.64 -4.64 24.08
CA ARG A 474 -7.33 -4.25 23.52
C ARG A 474 -6.50 -5.40 23.03
N ASN A 475 -6.78 -6.64 23.42
CA ASN A 475 -5.99 -7.79 23.02
C ASN A 475 -6.56 -8.37 21.71
N TYR A 476 -5.76 -8.29 20.63
CA TYR A 476 -6.14 -8.92 19.36
C TYR A 476 -6.03 -10.44 19.38
N GLY A 477 -5.17 -10.99 20.26
CA GLY A 477 -4.92 -12.42 20.34
C GLY A 477 -3.59 -12.83 19.75
N VAL A 478 -3.54 -14.06 19.24
CA VAL A 478 -2.33 -14.69 18.71
C VAL A 478 -2.63 -15.25 17.33
N GLU A 479 -1.79 -14.91 16.34
CA GLU A 479 -1.84 -15.50 15.01
C GLU A 479 -0.63 -16.42 14.82
N LEU A 480 -0.87 -17.59 14.24
CA LEU A 480 0.13 -18.58 13.88
C LEU A 480 0.18 -18.70 12.37
N ASP A 481 1.34 -18.41 11.78
CA ASP A 481 1.52 -18.51 10.34
C ASP A 481 2.58 -19.55 9.98
N GLY A 482 2.29 -20.33 8.95
CA GLY A 482 3.18 -21.32 8.37
C GLY A 482 3.24 -21.22 6.85
N ALA A 483 4.41 -21.44 6.26
CA ALA A 483 4.56 -21.49 4.82
C ALA A 483 5.56 -22.55 4.36
N ILE A 484 5.25 -23.12 3.18
CA ILE A 484 6.15 -23.96 2.40
C ILE A 484 6.28 -23.30 1.04
N GLY A 485 7.50 -22.92 0.64
CA GLY A 485 7.81 -22.32 -0.63
C GLY A 485 8.83 -23.13 -1.41
N TYR A 486 8.74 -23.10 -2.73
CA TYR A 486 9.72 -23.70 -3.63
C TYR A 486 10.00 -22.75 -4.78
N GLN A 487 11.28 -22.57 -5.08
CA GLN A 487 11.77 -21.73 -6.17
C GLN A 487 12.71 -22.54 -7.05
N ALA A 488 12.54 -22.43 -8.38
CA ALA A 488 13.40 -23.06 -9.37
C ALA A 488 13.69 -22.13 -10.54
N LYS A 489 14.89 -22.24 -11.10
CA LYS A 489 15.21 -21.76 -12.44
C LYS A 489 14.83 -22.85 -13.42
N LEU A 490 14.01 -22.53 -14.43
CA LEU A 490 13.55 -23.51 -15.42
C LEU A 490 14.52 -23.58 -16.62
N SER A 491 14.59 -22.51 -17.42
CA SER A 491 15.46 -22.43 -18.59
C SER A 491 15.67 -20.96 -18.97
N GLY A 492 16.90 -20.56 -19.26
CA GLY A 492 17.21 -19.18 -19.62
C GLY A 492 16.74 -18.18 -18.55
N PRO A 493 15.94 -17.16 -18.91
CA PRO A 493 15.40 -16.20 -17.98
C PRO A 493 14.20 -16.72 -17.19
N LEU A 494 13.66 -17.91 -17.54
CA LEU A 494 12.45 -18.43 -16.93
C LEU A 494 12.68 -18.90 -15.49
N GLY A 495 11.95 -18.31 -14.55
CA GLY A 495 11.87 -18.72 -13.16
C GLY A 495 10.48 -19.24 -12.80
N PHE A 496 10.43 -20.09 -11.80
CA PHE A 496 9.18 -20.60 -11.20
C PHE A 496 9.26 -20.53 -9.69
N GLU A 497 8.24 -19.98 -9.08
CA GLU A 497 8.06 -19.96 -7.63
C GLU A 497 6.65 -20.44 -7.29
N THR A 498 6.54 -21.33 -6.32
CA THR A 498 5.26 -21.77 -5.76
C THR A 498 5.33 -21.82 -4.26
N GLY A 499 4.19 -21.68 -3.59
CA GLY A 499 4.13 -21.75 -2.14
C GLY A 499 2.70 -21.89 -1.61
N LEU A 500 2.62 -22.56 -0.48
CA LEU A 500 1.42 -22.68 0.33
C LEU A 500 1.67 -21.91 1.64
N GLN A 501 0.72 -21.07 2.02
CA GLN A 501 0.71 -20.32 3.27
C GLN A 501 -0.57 -20.64 4.02
N LEU A 502 -0.46 -20.82 5.34
CA LEU A 502 -1.57 -21.05 6.24
C LEU A 502 -1.43 -20.14 7.46
N GLY A 503 -2.45 -19.35 7.73
CA GLY A 503 -2.57 -18.52 8.93
C GLY A 503 -3.75 -18.97 9.79
N TYR A 504 -3.61 -18.90 11.11
CA TYR A 504 -4.67 -19.18 12.06
C TYR A 504 -4.65 -18.17 13.20
N LEU A 505 -5.74 -17.42 13.37
CA LEU A 505 -5.94 -16.46 14.46
C LEU A 505 -6.71 -17.10 15.61
N ILE A 506 -6.15 -16.99 16.83
CA ILE A 506 -6.84 -17.24 18.10
C ILE A 506 -7.24 -15.87 18.66
N PRO A 507 -8.53 -15.47 18.58
CA PRO A 507 -8.95 -14.11 18.90
C PRO A 507 -8.83 -13.78 20.39
N GLY A 508 -8.44 -12.55 20.70
CA GLY A 508 -8.39 -11.98 22.05
C GLY A 508 -9.69 -11.27 22.45
N ASP A 509 -9.62 -10.43 23.50
CA ASP A 509 -10.78 -9.72 24.05
C ASP A 509 -11.32 -8.60 23.15
N ALA A 510 -10.52 -8.10 22.20
CA ALA A 510 -10.96 -7.13 21.21
C ALA A 510 -12.14 -7.67 20.35
N PHE A 511 -12.31 -8.99 20.27
CA PHE A 511 -13.33 -9.68 19.49
C PHE A 511 -14.38 -10.38 20.37
N THR A 512 -14.59 -9.90 21.60
CA THR A 512 -15.63 -10.42 22.48
C THR A 512 -17.02 -10.04 21.95
N ARG A 513 -17.95 -10.99 21.91
CA ARG A 513 -19.33 -10.78 21.49
C ARG A 513 -20.17 -10.20 22.62
N ALA A 514 -21.34 -9.67 22.29
CA ALA A 514 -22.27 -9.08 23.25
C ALA A 514 -22.69 -10.04 24.38
N ASP A 515 -22.71 -11.36 24.11
CA ASP A 515 -23.00 -12.42 25.09
C ASP A 515 -21.80 -12.81 25.98
N GLY A 516 -20.64 -12.14 25.82
CA GLY A 516 -19.40 -12.44 26.52
C GLY A 516 -18.56 -13.57 25.91
N SER A 517 -19.05 -14.27 24.89
CA SER A 517 -18.27 -15.27 24.15
C SER A 517 -17.24 -14.60 23.24
N ARG A 518 -16.19 -15.31 22.87
CA ARG A 518 -15.21 -14.82 21.90
C ARG A 518 -15.64 -15.17 20.48
N MET A 519 -15.19 -14.36 19.51
CA MET A 519 -15.26 -14.72 18.10
C MET A 519 -14.56 -16.09 17.90
N PRO A 520 -15.09 -16.98 17.07
CA PRO A 520 -14.39 -18.21 16.68
C PRO A 520 -13.04 -17.92 16.04
N GLY A 521 -12.11 -18.86 16.12
CA GLY A 521 -10.83 -18.77 15.41
C GLY A 521 -11.05 -18.62 13.90
N ALA A 522 -10.15 -17.83 13.27
CA ALA A 522 -10.19 -17.58 11.84
C ALA A 522 -8.94 -18.13 11.16
N TYR A 523 -9.07 -18.64 9.94
CA TYR A 523 -7.94 -19.11 9.15
C TYR A 523 -7.94 -18.47 7.76
N ALA A 524 -6.74 -18.39 7.16
CA ALA A 524 -6.53 -18.09 5.76
C ALA A 524 -5.54 -19.09 5.16
N LEU A 525 -5.88 -19.66 4.02
CA LEU A 525 -5.02 -20.55 3.25
C LEU A 525 -4.79 -19.93 1.88
N LYS A 526 -3.53 -19.73 1.51
CA LYS A 526 -3.15 -19.08 0.24
C LYS A 526 -2.15 -19.97 -0.51
N LEU A 527 -2.53 -20.44 -1.69
CA LEU A 527 -1.66 -21.13 -2.63
C LEU A 527 -1.24 -20.15 -3.73
N ARG A 528 0.04 -20.09 -4.05
CA ARG A 528 0.60 -19.22 -5.09
C ARG A 528 1.46 -20.00 -6.06
N ALA A 529 1.37 -19.66 -7.35
CA ALA A 529 2.31 -20.04 -8.39
C ALA A 529 2.68 -18.82 -9.22
N THR A 530 3.97 -18.56 -9.42
CA THR A 530 4.48 -17.41 -10.17
C THR A 530 5.51 -17.90 -11.18
N PHE A 531 5.36 -17.50 -12.42
CA PHE A 531 6.34 -17.63 -13.49
C PHE A 531 6.95 -16.26 -13.75
N THR A 532 8.28 -16.19 -13.81
CA THR A 532 9.04 -14.98 -14.20
C THR A 532 9.78 -15.24 -15.50
N PHE A 533 9.88 -14.25 -16.33
CA PHE A 533 10.53 -14.36 -17.65
C PHE A 533 11.16 -13.04 -18.08
#